data_57e446aa215f34bc505e7045c3b1afbb
#
_entry.id   57e446aa215f34bc505e7045c3b1afbb
#
_cell.length_a   1.000
_cell.length_b   1.000
_cell.length_c   1.000
_cell.angle_alpha   90.00
_cell.angle_beta   90.00
_cell.angle_gamma   90.00
#
_symmetry.space_group_name_H-M   'P 1'
#
loop_
_entity.id
_entity.type
_entity.pdbx_description
1 polymer ?
#
loop_
_entity_poly.entity_id
_entity_poly.type
_entity_poly.pdbx_seq_one_letter_code
_entity_poly.pdbx_strand_id
1 'polypeptide(L)'
;RMNRDTLYSFGIFDLDASPVTILKPDSKGRFQSMLIINQDHSMQPAEHGAGSFTLTKEKIGTRYVIVGFRTFMNANDPKDIKVANELQDKIAIEQAKVGSFEIPDWDEASLGKVRDAINILASTKTDASGMFGDKSKLNPINHLLGTAYGWGGNPEEAAIYMNVVPEDNDGKTPYTLAVAEKVPVDGFVSVTVYNSKGYLEKNTLDAYSINNVTAQKDQDGTVTIHFGGDPSNSNYLPITPGWNYIVRMYQPRKELLDGSWKFPDSKAVK
;
A
#
# COMPACT_ATOMS: atom_id res chain seq x y z
N ARG A 1 -4.93 4.98 -6.25
CA ARG A 1 -3.83 5.74 -5.61
C ARG A 1 -2.58 4.89 -5.57
N MET A 2 -1.69 5.10 -6.53
CA MET A 2 -0.45 4.32 -6.67
C MET A 2 0.50 4.60 -5.51
N ASN A 3 1.24 3.55 -5.11
CA ASN A 3 2.33 3.65 -4.14
C ASN A 3 3.64 3.96 -4.89
N ARG A 4 4.44 4.90 -4.40
CA ARG A 4 5.74 5.25 -4.98
C ARG A 4 6.92 4.70 -4.16
N ASP A 5 6.65 4.10 -3.01
CA ASP A 5 7.70 3.66 -2.08
C ASP A 5 8.12 2.20 -2.30
N THR A 6 7.35 1.43 -3.08
CA THR A 6 7.64 0.02 -3.32
C THR A 6 7.51 -0.38 -4.78
N LEU A 7 8.41 -1.26 -5.22
CA LEU A 7 8.24 -2.04 -6.45
C LEU A 7 7.37 -3.26 -6.17
N TYR A 8 6.64 -3.68 -7.19
CA TYR A 8 5.73 -4.82 -7.10
C TYR A 8 6.20 -5.97 -8.00
N SER A 9 6.04 -7.21 -7.50
CA SER A 9 6.14 -8.44 -8.28
C SER A 9 4.87 -9.25 -8.03
N PHE A 10 4.21 -9.73 -9.09
CA PHE A 10 2.97 -10.50 -8.98
C PHE A 10 3.04 -11.79 -9.78
N GLY A 11 2.41 -12.85 -9.25
CA GLY A 11 2.15 -14.08 -9.97
C GLY A 11 0.75 -14.61 -9.66
N ILE A 12 0.09 -15.19 -10.66
CA ILE A 12 -1.17 -15.92 -10.52
C ILE A 12 -0.89 -17.38 -10.76
N PHE A 13 -1.36 -18.26 -9.87
CA PHE A 13 -1.09 -19.69 -9.93
C PHE A 13 -2.37 -20.49 -9.93
N ASP A 14 -2.46 -21.51 -10.81
CA ASP A 14 -3.54 -22.48 -10.87
C ASP A 14 -3.21 -23.67 -9.97
N LEU A 15 -3.87 -23.72 -8.81
CA LEU A 15 -3.66 -24.78 -7.81
C LEU A 15 -4.39 -26.07 -8.14
N ASP A 16 -5.28 -26.09 -9.14
CA ASP A 16 -5.87 -27.33 -9.66
C ASP A 16 -4.85 -28.10 -10.51
N ALA A 17 -3.90 -27.42 -11.14
CA ALA A 17 -2.85 -28.04 -11.91
C ALA A 17 -1.77 -28.70 -11.03
N SER A 18 -1.29 -28.00 -10.02
CA SER A 18 -0.40 -28.49 -8.96
C SER A 18 -0.20 -27.45 -7.86
N PRO A 19 0.25 -27.83 -6.66
CA PRO A 19 0.77 -26.91 -5.67
C PRO A 19 1.89 -26.03 -6.24
N VAL A 20 2.03 -24.83 -5.68
CA VAL A 20 3.16 -23.93 -6.00
C VAL A 20 3.95 -23.64 -4.73
N THR A 21 5.27 -23.64 -4.85
CA THR A 21 6.18 -23.20 -3.79
C THR A 21 6.83 -21.89 -4.17
N ILE A 22 6.70 -20.90 -3.32
CA ILE A 22 7.31 -19.59 -3.46
C ILE A 22 8.55 -19.52 -2.56
N LEU A 23 9.70 -19.28 -3.13
CA LEU A 23 10.94 -19.06 -2.41
C LEU A 23 11.18 -17.56 -2.25
N LYS A 24 10.90 -17.04 -1.04
CA LYS A 24 11.09 -15.64 -0.70
C LYS A 24 12.54 -15.44 -0.21
N PRO A 25 13.33 -14.57 -0.87
CA PRO A 25 14.71 -14.32 -0.48
C PRO A 25 14.82 -13.57 0.85
N ASP A 26 15.99 -13.64 1.48
CA ASP A 26 16.37 -12.75 2.57
C ASP A 26 16.61 -11.34 2.02
N SER A 27 15.83 -10.39 2.51
CA SER A 27 15.86 -8.99 2.09
C SER A 27 17.00 -8.17 2.73
N LYS A 28 17.82 -8.78 3.61
CA LYS A 28 18.94 -8.13 4.29
C LYS A 28 18.57 -6.82 5.00
N GLY A 29 17.41 -6.81 5.66
CA GLY A 29 16.88 -5.65 6.39
C GLY A 29 16.11 -4.64 5.53
N ARG A 30 16.03 -4.80 4.21
CA ARG A 30 15.11 -4.03 3.35
C ARG A 30 13.69 -4.53 3.58
N PHE A 31 12.73 -3.63 3.70
CA PHE A 31 11.33 -4.04 3.74
C PHE A 31 10.96 -4.78 2.43
N GLN A 32 10.51 -6.00 2.59
CA GLN A 32 9.86 -6.77 1.54
C GLN A 32 8.75 -7.61 2.15
N SER A 33 7.52 -7.38 1.72
CA SER A 33 6.37 -8.19 2.10
C SER A 33 5.91 -9.07 0.95
N MET A 34 5.39 -10.26 1.28
CA MET A 34 4.66 -11.14 0.38
C MET A 34 3.23 -11.27 0.89
N LEU A 35 2.25 -10.95 0.05
CA LEU A 35 0.83 -11.08 0.34
C LEU A 35 0.23 -12.17 -0.56
N ILE A 36 -0.52 -13.09 0.04
CA ILE A 36 -1.17 -14.22 -0.62
C ILE A 36 -2.66 -13.95 -0.61
N ILE A 37 -3.28 -13.87 -1.79
CA ILE A 37 -4.68 -13.48 -1.98
C ILE A 37 -5.39 -14.58 -2.78
N ASN A 38 -6.49 -15.11 -2.28
CA ASN A 38 -7.29 -16.08 -3.00
C ASN A 38 -8.37 -15.40 -3.89
N GLN A 39 -9.15 -16.20 -4.63
CA GLN A 39 -10.19 -15.67 -5.54
C GLN A 39 -11.32 -14.93 -4.81
N ASP A 40 -11.58 -15.25 -3.53
CA ASP A 40 -12.56 -14.56 -2.69
C ASP A 40 -12.02 -13.24 -2.11
N HIS A 41 -10.80 -12.86 -2.50
CA HIS A 41 -10.05 -11.72 -1.95
C HIS A 41 -9.78 -11.83 -0.45
N SER A 42 -9.92 -13.02 0.17
CA SER A 42 -9.37 -13.25 1.51
C SER A 42 -7.87 -13.51 1.44
N MET A 43 -7.16 -13.23 2.52
CA MET A 43 -5.71 -13.15 2.52
C MET A 43 -5.11 -13.96 3.65
N GLN A 44 -3.98 -14.61 3.38
CA GLN A 44 -3.11 -15.10 4.43
C GLN A 44 -2.39 -13.92 5.11
N PRO A 45 -1.86 -14.07 6.33
CA PRO A 45 -0.98 -13.09 6.94
C PRO A 45 0.16 -12.72 6.00
N ALA A 46 0.55 -11.45 5.99
CA ALA A 46 1.65 -10.99 5.15
C ALA A 46 3.00 -11.52 5.67
N GLU A 47 3.79 -12.12 4.77
CA GLU A 47 5.09 -12.69 5.09
C GLU A 47 6.21 -11.69 4.87
N HIS A 48 7.01 -11.44 5.89
CA HIS A 48 8.14 -10.51 5.84
C HIS A 48 9.51 -11.21 5.84
N GLY A 49 9.61 -12.37 6.52
CA GLY A 49 10.83 -13.17 6.58
C GLY A 49 11.16 -13.89 5.26
N ALA A 50 12.42 -14.32 5.11
CA ALA A 50 12.81 -15.27 4.08
C ALA A 50 12.20 -16.65 4.37
N GLY A 51 11.92 -17.42 3.32
CA GLY A 51 11.38 -18.77 3.50
C GLY A 51 10.89 -19.44 2.23
N SER A 52 10.43 -20.66 2.41
CA SER A 52 9.78 -21.47 1.37
C SER A 52 8.31 -21.67 1.76
N PHE A 53 7.40 -21.23 0.91
CA PHE A 53 5.96 -21.16 1.17
C PHE A 53 5.21 -22.01 0.14
N THR A 54 4.77 -23.20 0.54
CA THR A 54 4.00 -24.07 -0.35
C THR A 54 2.51 -23.79 -0.20
N LEU A 55 1.88 -23.41 -1.30
CA LEU A 55 0.47 -23.08 -1.45
C LEU A 55 -0.23 -24.26 -2.13
N THR A 56 -1.25 -24.78 -1.47
CA THR A 56 -2.11 -25.83 -2.01
C THR A 56 -3.54 -25.35 -2.06
N LYS A 57 -4.38 -25.97 -2.93
CA LYS A 57 -5.79 -25.62 -3.03
C LYS A 57 -6.54 -25.76 -1.70
N GLU A 58 -6.20 -26.79 -0.92
CA GLU A 58 -6.81 -27.05 0.39
C GLU A 58 -6.53 -25.92 1.39
N LYS A 59 -5.29 -25.39 1.40
CA LYS A 59 -4.90 -24.28 2.29
C LYS A 59 -5.47 -22.95 1.83
N ILE A 60 -5.51 -22.70 0.53
CA ILE A 60 -5.94 -21.42 -0.07
C ILE A 60 -7.46 -21.34 -0.21
N GLY A 61 -8.11 -22.47 -0.44
CA GLY A 61 -9.57 -22.58 -0.55
C GLY A 61 -10.14 -22.28 -1.93
N THR A 62 -9.30 -21.85 -2.91
CA THR A 62 -9.72 -21.53 -4.28
C THR A 62 -8.75 -22.10 -5.32
N ARG A 63 -9.21 -22.21 -6.59
CA ARG A 63 -8.37 -22.68 -7.71
C ARG A 63 -7.19 -21.73 -7.96
N TYR A 64 -7.46 -20.44 -8.09
CA TYR A 64 -6.41 -19.47 -8.33
C TYR A 64 -6.00 -18.76 -7.04
N VAL A 65 -4.72 -18.47 -6.96
CA VAL A 65 -4.11 -17.64 -5.93
C VAL A 65 -3.22 -16.59 -6.58
N ILE A 66 -3.27 -15.37 -6.07
CA ILE A 66 -2.32 -14.31 -6.42
C ILE A 66 -1.31 -14.20 -5.29
N VAL A 67 -0.02 -14.17 -5.65
CA VAL A 67 1.06 -13.83 -4.74
C VAL A 67 1.65 -12.50 -5.18
N GLY A 68 1.61 -11.51 -4.29
CA GLY A 68 2.10 -10.16 -4.55
C GLY A 68 3.21 -9.76 -3.58
N PHE A 69 4.32 -9.28 -4.12
CA PHE A 69 5.43 -8.74 -3.33
C PHE A 69 5.43 -7.22 -3.39
N ARG A 70 5.79 -6.60 -2.27
CA ARG A 70 6.14 -5.18 -2.18
C ARG A 70 7.56 -5.07 -1.68
N THR A 71 8.46 -4.55 -2.52
CA THR A 71 9.88 -4.35 -2.19
C THR A 71 10.14 -2.86 -2.07
N PHE A 72 10.52 -2.38 -0.87
CA PHE A 72 10.81 -0.97 -0.63
C PHE A 72 11.98 -0.50 -1.49
N MET A 73 11.86 0.71 -2.01
CA MET A 73 12.94 1.38 -2.73
C MET A 73 12.90 2.91 -2.50
N ASN A 74 14.06 3.54 -2.60
CA ASN A 74 14.14 4.99 -2.74
C ASN A 74 13.93 5.36 -4.20
N ALA A 75 12.76 5.88 -4.54
CA ALA A 75 12.37 6.22 -5.91
C ALA A 75 13.25 7.30 -6.56
N ASN A 76 14.03 8.06 -5.76
CA ASN A 76 14.90 9.14 -6.22
C ASN A 76 16.37 8.69 -6.33
N ASP A 77 16.68 7.43 -6.02
CA ASP A 77 18.03 6.85 -6.14
C ASP A 77 18.05 5.67 -7.14
N PRO A 78 18.56 5.89 -8.37
CA PRO A 78 18.65 4.82 -9.36
C PRO A 78 19.48 3.61 -8.90
N LYS A 79 20.44 3.80 -7.99
CA LYS A 79 21.25 2.70 -7.44
C LYS A 79 20.42 1.86 -6.49
N ASP A 80 19.61 2.48 -5.67
CA ASP A 80 18.70 1.78 -4.75
C ASP A 80 17.60 1.02 -5.51
N ILE A 81 17.07 1.61 -6.58
CA ILE A 81 16.12 0.94 -7.49
C ILE A 81 16.75 -0.34 -8.07
N LYS A 82 18.00 -0.26 -8.52
CA LYS A 82 18.71 -1.44 -9.04
C LYS A 82 18.86 -2.54 -7.99
N VAL A 83 19.24 -2.19 -6.75
CA VAL A 83 19.35 -3.15 -5.64
C VAL A 83 17.98 -3.77 -5.30
N ALA A 84 16.91 -2.98 -5.36
CA ALA A 84 15.55 -3.48 -5.15
C ALA A 84 15.13 -4.46 -6.26
N ASN A 85 15.46 -4.18 -7.54
CA ASN A 85 15.24 -5.10 -8.67
C ASN A 85 16.03 -6.41 -8.50
N GLU A 86 17.32 -6.32 -8.13
CA GLU A 86 18.14 -7.51 -7.86
C GLU A 86 17.57 -8.38 -6.72
N LEU A 87 16.86 -7.79 -5.77
CA LEU A 87 16.15 -8.54 -4.74
C LEU A 87 14.86 -9.18 -5.30
N GLN A 88 14.13 -8.49 -6.18
CA GLN A 88 12.97 -9.07 -6.87
C GLN A 88 13.36 -10.27 -7.73
N ASP A 89 14.49 -10.19 -8.45
CA ASP A 89 15.02 -11.26 -9.32
C ASP A 89 15.41 -12.54 -8.55
N LYS A 90 15.59 -12.44 -7.23
CA LYS A 90 15.86 -13.60 -6.36
C LYS A 90 14.61 -14.33 -5.89
N ILE A 91 13.43 -13.80 -6.17
CA ILE A 91 12.18 -14.52 -5.90
C ILE A 91 12.10 -15.70 -6.86
N ALA A 92 12.01 -16.93 -6.34
CA ALA A 92 11.90 -18.12 -7.16
C ALA A 92 10.55 -18.81 -6.95
N ILE A 93 10.10 -19.48 -8.00
CA ILE A 93 8.81 -20.17 -8.05
C ILE A 93 9.05 -21.59 -8.55
N GLU A 94 8.51 -22.57 -7.81
CA GLU A 94 8.54 -23.97 -8.16
C GLU A 94 7.10 -24.48 -8.29
N GLN A 95 6.69 -24.85 -9.49
CA GLN A 95 5.38 -25.43 -9.77
C GLN A 95 5.52 -26.53 -10.83
N ALA A 96 5.12 -27.74 -10.50
CA ALA A 96 5.30 -28.89 -11.38
C ALA A 96 4.46 -28.80 -12.67
N LYS A 97 3.26 -28.20 -12.58
CA LYS A 97 2.35 -27.97 -13.71
C LYS A 97 1.75 -26.57 -13.57
N VAL A 98 1.98 -25.72 -14.55
CA VAL A 98 1.54 -24.32 -14.52
C VAL A 98 0.03 -24.17 -14.65
N GLY A 99 -0.64 -25.08 -15.37
CA GLY A 99 -2.09 -25.00 -15.63
C GLY A 99 -2.47 -23.93 -16.64
N SER A 100 -3.69 -23.41 -16.51
CA SER A 100 -4.27 -22.41 -17.40
C SER A 100 -4.91 -21.28 -16.59
N PHE A 101 -4.95 -20.07 -17.15
CA PHE A 101 -5.67 -18.96 -16.58
C PHE A 101 -6.97 -18.73 -17.35
N GLU A 102 -8.06 -19.25 -16.82
CA GLU A 102 -9.39 -19.20 -17.41
C GLU A 102 -10.25 -18.24 -16.60
N ILE A 103 -10.74 -17.20 -17.25
CA ILE A 103 -11.66 -16.23 -16.65
C ILE A 103 -12.98 -16.21 -17.44
N PRO A 104 -14.12 -15.95 -16.77
CA PRO A 104 -15.37 -15.72 -17.46
C PRO A 104 -15.29 -14.52 -18.42
N ASP A 105 -16.10 -14.53 -19.45
CA ASP A 105 -16.30 -13.38 -20.32
C ASP A 105 -17.21 -12.37 -19.60
N TRP A 106 -16.58 -11.40 -18.94
CA TRP A 106 -17.27 -10.42 -18.12
C TRP A 106 -17.86 -9.29 -18.98
N ASP A 107 -19.11 -8.91 -18.73
CA ASP A 107 -19.68 -7.66 -19.24
C ASP A 107 -19.02 -6.47 -18.49
N GLU A 108 -18.03 -5.85 -19.13
CA GLU A 108 -17.27 -4.72 -18.57
C GLU A 108 -18.17 -3.52 -18.21
N ALA A 109 -19.22 -3.26 -19.01
CA ALA A 109 -20.13 -2.14 -18.76
C ALA A 109 -20.99 -2.38 -17.51
N SER A 110 -21.47 -3.61 -17.32
CA SER A 110 -22.20 -4.02 -16.12
C SER A 110 -21.27 -4.00 -14.90
N LEU A 111 -20.07 -4.57 -15.03
CA LEU A 111 -19.06 -4.57 -13.96
C LEU A 111 -18.70 -3.15 -13.53
N GLY A 112 -18.52 -2.23 -14.49
CA GLY A 112 -18.25 -0.81 -14.23
C GLY A 112 -19.35 -0.16 -13.39
N LYS A 113 -20.62 -0.31 -13.79
CA LYS A 113 -21.78 0.23 -13.05
C LYS A 113 -21.85 -0.29 -11.60
N VAL A 114 -21.64 -1.59 -11.41
CA VAL A 114 -21.65 -2.19 -10.07
C VAL A 114 -20.52 -1.65 -9.23
N ARG A 115 -19.30 -1.59 -9.77
CA ARG A 115 -18.13 -1.03 -9.05
C ARG A 115 -18.35 0.43 -8.67
N ASP A 116 -18.89 1.26 -9.56
CA ASP A 116 -19.16 2.67 -9.29
C ASP A 116 -20.16 2.84 -8.13
N ALA A 117 -21.23 2.05 -8.12
CA ALA A 117 -22.20 2.06 -7.03
C ALA A 117 -21.58 1.63 -5.69
N ILE A 118 -20.75 0.60 -5.69
CA ILE A 118 -20.04 0.14 -4.50
C ILE A 118 -19.03 1.21 -4.02
N ASN A 119 -18.33 1.88 -4.93
CA ASN A 119 -17.38 2.94 -4.60
C ASN A 119 -18.04 4.16 -3.96
N ILE A 120 -19.29 4.49 -4.35
CA ILE A 120 -20.09 5.53 -3.67
C ILE A 120 -20.33 5.13 -2.21
N LEU A 121 -20.74 3.88 -1.96
CA LEU A 121 -20.90 3.38 -0.59
C LEU A 121 -19.57 3.35 0.17
N ALA A 122 -18.49 2.88 -0.47
CA ALA A 122 -17.16 2.81 0.14
C ALA A 122 -16.63 4.19 0.56
N SER A 123 -16.99 5.27 -0.18
CA SER A 123 -16.57 6.64 0.15
C SER A 123 -17.11 7.16 1.49
N THR A 124 -18.13 6.51 2.05
CA THR A 124 -18.66 6.84 3.39
C THR A 124 -17.87 6.21 4.54
N LYS A 125 -16.92 5.32 4.24
CA LYS A 125 -16.10 4.66 5.26
C LYS A 125 -14.89 5.53 5.62
N THR A 126 -14.62 5.62 6.91
CA THR A 126 -13.50 6.39 7.46
C THR A 126 -12.24 5.55 7.69
N ASP A 127 -12.39 4.21 7.74
CA ASP A 127 -11.32 3.26 7.99
C ASP A 127 -11.47 2.01 7.11
N ALA A 128 -10.49 1.12 7.15
CA ALA A 128 -10.46 -0.14 6.41
C ALA A 128 -10.77 -1.36 7.29
N SER A 129 -11.34 -1.16 8.46
CA SER A 129 -11.60 -2.24 9.43
C SER A 129 -12.48 -3.34 8.84
N GLY A 130 -12.04 -4.59 8.92
CA GLY A 130 -12.72 -5.77 8.39
C GLY A 130 -12.83 -5.81 6.87
N MET A 131 -12.10 -4.96 6.13
CA MET A 131 -12.08 -4.99 4.66
C MET A 131 -11.14 -6.06 4.11
N PHE A 132 -9.97 -6.25 4.74
CA PHE A 132 -8.89 -7.11 4.24
C PHE A 132 -8.41 -8.06 5.32
N GLY A 133 -7.94 -9.25 4.93
CA GLY A 133 -7.36 -10.21 5.84
C GLY A 133 -7.91 -11.62 5.72
N ASP A 134 -7.71 -12.41 6.79
CA ASP A 134 -8.22 -13.76 6.88
C ASP A 134 -9.76 -13.80 6.86
N LYS A 135 -10.33 -14.78 6.17
CA LYS A 135 -11.78 -14.93 5.98
C LYS A 135 -12.56 -14.88 7.29
N SER A 136 -11.99 -15.40 8.38
CA SER A 136 -12.65 -15.42 9.70
C SER A 136 -12.75 -14.04 10.36
N LYS A 137 -11.91 -13.07 9.93
CA LYS A 137 -11.85 -11.71 10.46
C LYS A 137 -12.61 -10.69 9.61
N LEU A 138 -13.06 -11.07 8.42
CA LEU A 138 -13.72 -10.17 7.48
C LEU A 138 -15.15 -9.83 7.91
N ASN A 139 -15.53 -8.56 7.78
CA ASN A 139 -16.92 -8.19 7.75
C ASN A 139 -17.42 -8.24 6.30
N PRO A 140 -18.44 -9.05 5.95
CA PRO A 140 -18.83 -9.27 4.55
C PRO A 140 -19.15 -7.99 3.77
N ILE A 141 -19.78 -7.00 4.43
CA ILE A 141 -20.12 -5.71 3.80
C ILE A 141 -18.84 -4.90 3.60
N ASN A 142 -18.02 -4.74 4.65
CA ASN A 142 -16.77 -3.98 4.54
C ASN A 142 -15.81 -4.62 3.54
N HIS A 143 -15.78 -5.97 3.49
CA HIS A 143 -14.97 -6.71 2.52
C HIS A 143 -15.40 -6.44 1.07
N LEU A 144 -16.70 -6.44 0.77
CA LEU A 144 -17.22 -6.06 -0.54
C LEU A 144 -16.81 -4.62 -0.92
N LEU A 145 -16.97 -3.68 0.00
CA LEU A 145 -16.59 -2.28 -0.20
C LEU A 145 -15.08 -2.15 -0.43
N GLY A 146 -14.28 -2.79 0.43
CA GLY A 146 -12.81 -2.76 0.34
C GLY A 146 -12.28 -3.39 -0.95
N THR A 147 -12.86 -4.51 -1.39
CA THR A 147 -12.48 -5.20 -2.62
C THR A 147 -12.69 -4.31 -3.85
N ALA A 148 -13.81 -3.59 -3.93
CA ALA A 148 -14.11 -2.71 -5.06
C ALA A 148 -13.26 -1.42 -5.02
N TYR A 149 -13.06 -0.84 -3.83
CA TYR A 149 -12.39 0.45 -3.63
C TYR A 149 -10.86 0.35 -3.60
N GLY A 150 -10.30 -0.73 -3.03
CA GLY A 150 -8.87 -0.88 -2.77
C GLY A 150 -8.37 -2.31 -2.93
N TRP A 151 -8.68 -2.97 -4.06
CA TRP A 151 -8.28 -4.35 -4.32
C TRP A 151 -6.79 -4.58 -4.03
N GLY A 152 -6.47 -5.67 -3.33
CA GLY A 152 -5.10 -6.00 -2.92
C GLY A 152 -4.57 -5.13 -1.77
N GLY A 153 -5.45 -4.41 -1.04
CA GLY A 153 -5.08 -3.72 0.20
C GLY A 153 -4.53 -4.70 1.23
N ASN A 154 -3.64 -4.24 2.11
CA ASN A 154 -3.11 -5.10 3.17
C ASN A 154 -4.11 -5.25 4.33
N PRO A 155 -4.08 -6.38 5.05
CA PRO A 155 -4.67 -6.47 6.38
C PRO A 155 -4.10 -5.42 7.33
N GLU A 156 -4.88 -4.98 8.32
CA GLU A 156 -4.46 -3.91 9.25
C GLU A 156 -3.16 -4.25 9.99
N GLU A 157 -2.93 -5.53 10.29
CA GLU A 157 -1.69 -6.00 10.92
C GLU A 157 -0.45 -5.84 10.00
N ALA A 158 -0.66 -5.75 8.69
CA ALA A 158 0.43 -5.57 7.72
C ALA A 158 0.60 -4.12 7.29
N ALA A 159 -0.48 -3.34 7.20
CA ALA A 159 -0.41 -1.90 6.93
C ALA A 159 -1.70 -1.16 7.30
N ILE A 160 -1.55 0.03 7.87
CA ILE A 160 -2.63 0.99 8.10
C ILE A 160 -2.55 2.10 7.06
N TYR A 161 -3.72 2.52 6.57
CA TYR A 161 -3.86 3.59 5.58
C TYR A 161 -4.74 4.70 6.12
N MET A 162 -4.26 5.93 6.13
CA MET A 162 -5.03 7.12 6.46
C MET A 162 -5.19 7.97 5.21
N ASN A 163 -6.43 8.14 4.75
CA ASN A 163 -6.77 9.05 3.66
C ASN A 163 -7.14 10.40 4.26
N VAL A 164 -6.43 11.46 3.85
CA VAL A 164 -6.66 12.80 4.36
C VAL A 164 -6.98 13.75 3.21
N VAL A 165 -8.11 14.43 3.33
CA VAL A 165 -8.51 15.53 2.44
C VAL A 165 -8.46 16.79 3.30
N PRO A 166 -7.49 17.71 3.08
CA PRO A 166 -7.41 18.96 3.81
C PRO A 166 -8.63 19.83 3.59
N GLU A 167 -9.00 20.65 4.57
CA GLU A 167 -10.16 21.53 4.50
C GLU A 167 -10.03 22.53 3.35
N ASP A 168 -8.88 23.21 3.26
CA ASP A 168 -8.54 24.13 2.17
C ASP A 168 -7.66 23.43 1.13
N ASN A 169 -8.24 22.52 0.34
CA ASN A 169 -7.49 21.80 -0.71
C ASN A 169 -7.54 22.50 -2.06
N ASP A 170 -7.45 23.82 -2.07
CA ASP A 170 -7.51 24.70 -3.26
C ASP A 170 -6.27 24.64 -4.15
N GLY A 171 -5.21 23.95 -3.71
CA GLY A 171 -3.92 23.85 -4.40
C GLY A 171 -3.02 25.09 -4.24
N LYS A 172 -3.38 26.01 -3.34
CA LYS A 172 -2.66 27.27 -3.08
C LYS A 172 -2.33 27.44 -1.60
N THR A 173 -3.30 27.14 -0.72
CA THR A 173 -3.12 27.21 0.73
C THR A 173 -2.09 26.17 1.17
N PRO A 174 -0.91 26.58 1.68
CA PRO A 174 0.09 25.64 2.11
C PRO A 174 -0.27 24.99 3.44
N TYR A 175 0.19 23.75 3.64
CA TYR A 175 0.04 23.00 4.89
C TYR A 175 1.38 22.49 5.38
N THR A 176 1.48 22.25 6.68
CA THR A 176 2.61 21.54 7.29
C THR A 176 2.11 20.33 8.06
N LEU A 177 2.91 19.27 8.07
CA LEU A 177 2.69 18.06 8.85
C LEU A 177 3.98 17.75 9.61
N ALA A 178 3.96 17.98 10.92
CA ALA A 178 5.12 17.75 11.78
C ALA A 178 4.98 16.39 12.50
N VAL A 179 5.92 15.49 12.25
CA VAL A 179 6.01 14.18 12.90
C VAL A 179 7.19 14.23 13.88
N ALA A 180 6.91 14.64 15.13
CA ALA A 180 7.90 14.86 16.15
C ALA A 180 8.42 13.56 16.79
N GLU A 181 7.63 12.50 16.79
CA GLU A 181 7.96 11.23 17.40
C GLU A 181 8.18 10.14 16.35
N LYS A 182 8.96 9.13 16.70
CA LYS A 182 9.10 7.96 15.85
C LYS A 182 7.76 7.24 15.74
N VAL A 183 7.21 7.17 14.52
CA VAL A 183 5.99 6.41 14.26
C VAL A 183 6.21 4.94 14.66
N PRO A 184 5.31 4.32 15.45
CA PRO A 184 5.49 2.96 15.94
C PRO A 184 5.19 1.91 14.86
N VAL A 185 6.12 1.77 13.91
CA VAL A 185 6.13 0.76 12.85
C VAL A 185 7.45 0.00 12.83
N ASP A 186 7.43 -1.26 12.42
CA ASP A 186 8.64 -2.06 12.20
C ASP A 186 9.08 -2.02 10.73
N GLY A 187 8.17 -1.69 9.81
CA GLY A 187 8.46 -1.45 8.42
C GLY A 187 8.87 -0.01 8.14
N PHE A 188 8.03 0.71 7.43
CA PHE A 188 8.25 2.13 7.13
C PHE A 188 6.92 2.90 7.14
N VAL A 189 7.02 4.22 7.21
CA VAL A 189 5.89 5.15 7.06
C VAL A 189 6.15 6.07 5.88
N SER A 190 5.11 6.36 5.10
CA SER A 190 5.18 7.32 4.01
C SER A 190 3.94 8.21 3.94
N VAL A 191 4.14 9.41 3.40
CA VAL A 191 3.11 10.39 3.09
C VAL A 191 3.19 10.70 1.60
N THR A 192 2.14 10.35 0.84
CA THR A 192 2.10 10.53 -0.61
C THR A 192 0.96 11.45 -1.00
N VAL A 193 1.24 12.47 -1.82
CA VAL A 193 0.25 13.43 -2.33
C VAL A 193 -0.35 12.96 -3.66
N TYR A 194 -1.64 13.22 -3.82
CA TYR A 194 -2.40 12.93 -5.03
C TYR A 194 -3.22 14.12 -5.47
N ASN A 195 -3.52 14.19 -6.77
CA ASN A 195 -4.48 15.14 -7.32
C ASN A 195 -5.94 14.75 -6.97
N SER A 196 -6.90 15.59 -7.37
CA SER A 196 -8.34 15.36 -7.12
C SER A 196 -8.88 14.02 -7.61
N LYS A 197 -8.23 13.40 -8.60
CA LYS A 197 -8.60 12.09 -9.17
C LYS A 197 -7.89 10.92 -8.49
N GLY A 198 -6.99 11.18 -7.53
CA GLY A 198 -6.21 10.15 -6.83
C GLY A 198 -4.99 9.64 -7.61
N TYR A 199 -4.48 10.42 -8.58
CA TYR A 199 -3.26 10.13 -9.30
C TYR A 199 -2.09 10.99 -8.81
N LEU A 200 -0.86 10.49 -9.01
CA LEU A 200 0.35 11.27 -8.82
C LEU A 200 0.41 12.35 -9.91
N GLU A 201 0.49 13.63 -9.51
CA GLU A 201 0.56 14.74 -10.46
C GLU A 201 2.01 15.00 -10.87
N LYS A 202 2.29 14.92 -12.19
CA LYS A 202 3.65 15.17 -12.70
C LYS A 202 4.11 16.57 -12.35
N ASN A 203 5.30 16.68 -11.79
CA ASN A 203 5.90 17.96 -11.40
C ASN A 203 7.40 18.00 -11.70
N THR A 204 7.96 19.21 -11.76
CA THR A 204 9.38 19.44 -12.14
C THR A 204 10.37 19.01 -11.07
N LEU A 205 9.91 18.77 -9.83
CA LEU A 205 10.76 18.37 -8.71
C LEU A 205 10.80 16.85 -8.53
N ASP A 206 10.00 16.09 -9.31
CA ASP A 206 9.78 14.65 -9.14
C ASP A 206 9.42 14.26 -7.69
N ALA A 207 8.75 15.18 -6.98
CA ALA A 207 8.38 15.06 -5.56
C ALA A 207 6.92 14.62 -5.43
N TYR A 208 6.71 13.43 -4.88
CA TYR A 208 5.38 12.81 -4.74
C TYR A 208 5.15 12.21 -3.37
N SER A 209 6.20 11.76 -2.71
CA SER A 209 6.15 11.02 -1.46
C SER A 209 7.35 11.34 -0.58
N ILE A 210 7.11 11.44 0.72
CA ILE A 210 8.14 11.50 1.76
C ILE A 210 7.95 10.30 2.66
N ASN A 211 9.03 9.59 2.97
CA ASN A 211 9.02 8.46 3.89
C ASN A 211 10.13 8.60 4.95
N ASN A 212 10.06 7.82 6.02
CA ASN A 212 11.00 7.91 7.14
C ASN A 212 12.46 7.53 6.79
N VAL A 213 12.70 6.97 5.61
CA VAL A 213 14.06 6.64 5.11
C VAL A 213 14.66 7.81 4.33
N THR A 214 13.84 8.52 3.54
CA THR A 214 14.28 9.61 2.66
C THR A 214 14.07 11.00 3.25
N ALA A 215 13.27 11.13 4.31
CA ALA A 215 12.94 12.41 4.94
C ALA A 215 14.19 13.07 5.55
N GLN A 216 14.28 14.37 5.36
CA GLN A 216 15.22 15.23 6.09
C GLN A 216 14.62 15.55 7.46
N LYS A 217 15.43 15.40 8.51
CA LYS A 217 15.05 15.72 9.88
C LYS A 217 15.46 17.13 10.24
N ASP A 218 14.61 17.81 10.99
CA ASP A 218 14.91 19.07 11.63
C ASP A 218 15.94 18.88 12.76
N GLN A 219 16.46 19.99 13.32
CA GLN A 219 17.51 19.94 14.38
C GLN A 219 17.06 19.19 15.63
N ASP A 220 15.77 19.20 15.95
CA ASP A 220 15.17 18.51 17.10
C ASP A 220 14.77 17.05 16.77
N GLY A 221 15.02 16.59 15.55
CA GLY A 221 14.69 15.24 15.06
C GLY A 221 13.30 15.09 14.48
N THR A 222 12.47 16.13 14.49
CA THR A 222 11.16 16.17 13.84
C THR A 222 11.30 16.03 12.34
N VAL A 223 10.34 15.40 11.68
CA VAL A 223 10.18 15.42 10.23
C VAL A 223 9.02 16.34 9.90
N THR A 224 9.32 17.52 9.38
CA THR A 224 8.30 18.45 8.88
C THR A 224 8.12 18.28 7.37
N ILE A 225 6.91 17.92 6.95
CA ILE A 225 6.52 17.83 5.54
C ILE A 225 5.78 19.11 5.16
N HIS A 226 6.17 19.72 4.05
CA HIS A 226 5.58 20.95 3.51
C HIS A 226 4.75 20.62 2.28
N PHE A 227 3.45 20.86 2.34
CA PHE A 227 2.54 20.73 1.21
C PHE A 227 2.29 22.11 0.59
N GLY A 228 2.80 22.34 -0.61
CA GLY A 228 2.76 23.67 -1.24
C GLY A 228 3.63 24.73 -0.55
N GLY A 229 3.42 25.99 -0.92
CA GLY A 229 4.22 27.09 -0.40
C GLY A 229 5.61 27.19 -1.08
N ASP A 230 6.66 27.42 -0.29
CA ASP A 230 8.02 27.58 -0.81
C ASP A 230 8.65 26.23 -1.16
N PRO A 231 8.99 25.97 -2.44
CA PRO A 231 9.60 24.72 -2.87
C PRO A 231 11.04 24.52 -2.40
N SER A 232 11.68 25.52 -1.79
CA SER A 232 13.01 25.37 -1.17
C SER A 232 12.98 24.72 0.20
N ASN A 233 11.81 24.54 0.80
CA ASN A 233 11.65 23.83 2.07
C ASN A 233 12.06 22.36 1.94
N SER A 234 12.66 21.81 3.00
CA SER A 234 12.91 20.39 3.11
C SER A 234 11.58 19.60 3.09
N ASN A 235 11.61 18.36 2.59
CA ASN A 235 10.42 17.49 2.52
C ASN A 235 9.21 18.17 1.84
N TYR A 236 9.46 18.95 0.82
CA TYR A 236 8.42 19.65 0.06
C TYR A 236 7.66 18.71 -0.86
N LEU A 237 6.34 18.85 -0.88
CA LEU A 237 5.42 18.15 -1.78
C LEU A 237 4.51 19.17 -2.48
N PRO A 238 4.52 19.26 -3.82
CA PRO A 238 3.65 20.17 -4.56
C PRO A 238 2.18 19.73 -4.43
N ILE A 239 1.29 20.71 -4.39
CA ILE A 239 -0.16 20.51 -4.30
C ILE A 239 -0.88 21.11 -5.51
N THR A 240 -2.05 20.57 -5.84
CA THR A 240 -2.92 21.02 -6.94
C THR A 240 -4.36 21.15 -6.47
N PRO A 241 -5.25 21.86 -7.15
CA PRO A 241 -6.65 21.97 -6.73
C PRO A 241 -7.29 20.58 -6.52
N GLY A 242 -7.94 20.40 -5.38
CA GLY A 242 -8.54 19.13 -4.98
C GLY A 242 -7.56 18.07 -4.47
N TRP A 243 -6.32 18.46 -4.12
CA TRP A 243 -5.32 17.55 -3.61
C TRP A 243 -5.76 16.84 -2.32
N ASN A 244 -5.18 15.67 -2.13
CA ASN A 244 -5.33 14.86 -0.93
C ASN A 244 -4.05 14.08 -0.70
N TYR A 245 -3.88 13.50 0.47
CA TYR A 245 -2.73 12.66 0.74
C TYR A 245 -3.10 11.38 1.48
N ILE A 246 -2.24 10.38 1.36
CA ILE A 246 -2.34 9.13 2.12
C ILE A 246 -1.10 8.98 2.98
N VAL A 247 -1.33 8.68 4.26
CA VAL A 247 -0.30 8.15 5.15
C VAL A 247 -0.38 6.62 5.09
N ARG A 248 0.75 5.97 4.83
CA ARG A 248 0.89 4.51 4.86
C ARG A 248 1.86 4.12 5.96
N MET A 249 1.42 3.24 6.85
CA MET A 249 2.20 2.74 7.99
C MET A 249 2.32 1.22 7.87
N TYR A 250 3.49 0.73 7.45
CA TYR A 250 3.74 -0.69 7.22
C TYR A 250 4.31 -1.38 8.45
N GLN A 251 3.82 -2.59 8.75
CA GLN A 251 4.10 -3.33 9.98
C GLN A 251 3.81 -2.49 11.23
N PRO A 252 2.57 -2.01 11.38
CA PRO A 252 2.19 -1.18 12.51
C PRO A 252 2.34 -1.97 13.81
N ARG A 253 2.85 -1.30 14.84
CA ARG A 253 2.89 -1.86 16.19
C ARG A 253 1.56 -1.71 16.89
N LYS A 254 1.46 -2.33 18.07
CA LYS A 254 0.23 -2.37 18.86
C LYS A 254 -0.36 -0.99 19.11
N GLU A 255 0.46 0.00 19.35
CA GLU A 255 0.05 1.37 19.68
C GLU A 255 -0.75 2.04 18.54
N LEU A 256 -0.46 1.68 17.30
CA LEU A 256 -1.25 2.10 16.13
C LEU A 256 -2.53 1.29 15.99
N LEU A 257 -2.46 -0.02 16.25
CA LEU A 257 -3.59 -0.93 16.07
C LEU A 257 -4.67 -0.73 17.14
N ASP A 258 -4.30 -0.38 18.37
CA ASP A 258 -5.24 -0.12 19.48
C ASP A 258 -5.61 1.37 19.64
N GLY A 259 -5.01 2.25 18.78
CA GLY A 259 -5.30 3.68 18.76
C GLY A 259 -4.70 4.49 19.91
N SER A 260 -3.82 3.89 20.73
CA SER A 260 -3.14 4.60 21.82
C SER A 260 -2.10 5.61 21.30
N TRP A 261 -1.60 5.41 20.08
CA TRP A 261 -0.83 6.39 19.34
C TRP A 261 -1.58 6.82 18.06
N LYS A 262 -1.63 8.12 17.81
CA LYS A 262 -2.30 8.67 16.63
C LYS A 262 -1.31 9.44 15.77
N PHE A 263 -1.41 9.24 14.46
CA PHE A 263 -0.64 10.02 13.50
C PHE A 263 -1.09 11.49 13.55
N PRO A 264 -0.16 12.47 13.56
CA PRO A 264 -0.51 13.88 13.66
C PRO A 264 -1.29 14.37 12.43
N ASP A 265 -2.11 15.42 12.64
CA ASP A 265 -2.83 16.10 11.58
C ASP A 265 -1.99 17.17 10.91
N SER A 266 -2.19 17.38 9.60
CA SER A 266 -1.64 18.54 8.90
C SER A 266 -2.38 19.83 9.29
N LYS A 267 -1.65 20.97 9.27
CA LYS A 267 -2.17 22.28 9.62
C LYS A 267 -1.93 23.27 8.50
N ALA A 268 -2.94 24.07 8.17
CA ALA A 268 -2.77 25.18 7.24
C ALA A 268 -1.75 26.21 7.79
N VAL A 269 -0.88 26.68 6.92
CA VAL A 269 0.06 27.76 7.23
C VAL A 269 -0.66 29.08 6.96
N LYS A 270 -0.85 29.87 8.02
CA LYS A 270 -1.51 31.18 7.97
C LYS A 270 -0.53 32.28 7.57
#